data_c5a0d5870540ff1c3c2bc7c7fe038ead
#
_entry.id   c5a0d5870540ff1c3c2bc7c7fe038ead
#
_cell.length_a   1.000
_cell.length_b   1.000
_cell.length_c   1.000
_cell.angle_alpha   90.00
_cell.angle_beta   90.00
_cell.angle_gamma   90.00
#
_symmetry.space_group_name_H-M   'P 1'
#
loop_
_entity.id
_entity.type
_entity.pdbx_description
1 polymer ?
#
loop_
_entity_poly.entity_id
_entity_poly.type
_entity_poly.pdbx_seq_one_letter_code
_entity_poly.pdbx_strand_id
1 'polypeptide(L)'
;RLFGDAEGKMNLGLAEVEGAVLVVSQFTLYADIERGRRPSFIEAARPEIAIPLYERLLARLRAAGLRVASGEFGADMQVDLVNDGPVTLILERSA
;
A
#
# COMPACT_ATOMS: atom_id res chain seq x y z
N ARG A 1 -6.32 -7.90 11.42
CA ARG A 1 -6.84 -9.28 11.33
C ARG A 1 -7.91 -9.37 10.24
N LEU A 2 -7.47 -9.48 8.99
CA LEU A 2 -8.37 -9.42 7.84
C LEU A 2 -8.73 -10.80 7.27
N PHE A 3 -8.09 -11.85 7.78
CA PHE A 3 -8.27 -13.19 7.24
C PHE A 3 -9.19 -14.01 8.13
N GLY A 4 -9.99 -14.85 7.49
CA GLY A 4 -10.98 -15.66 8.18
C GLY A 4 -10.35 -16.78 9.00
N ASP A 5 -10.88 -17.01 10.20
CA ASP A 5 -10.57 -18.15 11.01
C ASP A 5 -11.46 -19.35 10.64
N ALA A 6 -11.37 -20.44 11.40
CA ALA A 6 -12.17 -21.65 11.16
C ALA A 6 -13.69 -21.40 11.30
N GLU A 7 -14.08 -20.30 11.94
CA GLU A 7 -15.48 -19.91 12.11
C GLU A 7 -15.95 -18.85 11.11
N GLY A 8 -15.06 -18.46 10.16
CA GLY A 8 -15.35 -17.48 9.14
C GLY A 8 -15.25 -16.03 9.60
N LYS A 9 -14.71 -15.78 10.79
CA LYS A 9 -14.53 -14.42 11.32
C LYS A 9 -13.15 -13.87 10.94
N MET A 10 -13.08 -12.57 10.65
CA MET A 10 -11.82 -11.87 10.39
C MET A 10 -11.00 -11.76 11.66
N ASN A 11 -10.24 -12.79 11.97
CA ASN A 11 -9.52 -12.92 13.23
C ASN A 11 -8.05 -13.32 13.07
N LEU A 12 -7.58 -13.52 11.85
CA LEU A 12 -6.20 -13.91 11.58
C LEU A 12 -5.46 -12.77 10.88
N GLY A 13 -4.22 -12.54 11.32
CA GLY A 13 -3.31 -11.60 10.67
C GLY A 13 -2.55 -12.25 9.53
N LEU A 14 -1.81 -11.42 8.77
CA LEU A 14 -1.08 -11.88 7.61
C LEU A 14 -0.04 -12.96 7.94
N ALA A 15 0.69 -12.80 9.04
CA ALA A 15 1.69 -13.77 9.47
C ALA A 15 1.08 -15.12 9.82
N GLU A 16 -0.10 -15.12 10.43
CA GLU A 16 -0.79 -16.34 10.84
C GLU A 16 -1.26 -17.18 9.66
N VAL A 17 -1.59 -16.55 8.55
CA VAL A 17 -1.98 -17.24 7.32
C VAL A 17 -0.79 -17.47 6.37
N GLU A 18 0.42 -17.19 6.83
CA GLU A 18 1.65 -17.33 6.05
C GLU A 18 1.60 -16.55 4.72
N GLY A 19 0.98 -15.40 4.75
CA GLY A 19 0.82 -14.55 3.59
C GLY A 19 2.04 -13.69 3.31
N ALA A 20 1.95 -12.91 2.25
CA ALA A 20 2.96 -11.94 1.87
C ALA A 20 2.30 -10.61 1.57
N VAL A 21 3.09 -9.54 1.54
CA VAL A 21 2.59 -8.21 1.22
C VAL A 21 3.31 -7.67 -0.01
N LEU A 22 2.56 -7.08 -0.91
CA LEU A 22 3.10 -6.32 -2.03
C LEU A 22 2.86 -4.83 -1.74
N VAL A 23 3.93 -4.06 -1.72
CA VAL A 23 3.87 -2.62 -1.47
C VAL A 23 4.23 -1.87 -2.75
N VAL A 24 3.33 -1.02 -3.19
CA VAL A 24 3.50 -0.22 -4.40
C VAL A 24 3.28 1.24 -4.05
N SER A 25 4.24 2.09 -4.37
CA SER A 25 4.08 3.53 -4.20
C SER A 25 3.10 4.09 -5.23
N GLN A 26 2.28 5.05 -4.83
CA GLN A 26 1.26 5.63 -5.70
C GLN A 26 1.02 7.09 -5.33
N PHE A 27 1.83 8.01 -5.85
CA PHE A 27 1.67 9.43 -5.54
C PHE A 27 0.38 10.03 -6.12
N THR A 28 -0.15 9.42 -7.17
CA THR A 28 -1.38 9.89 -7.81
C THR A 28 -2.63 9.76 -6.94
N LEU A 29 -2.52 9.10 -5.77
CA LEU A 29 -3.58 9.13 -4.76
C LEU A 29 -3.87 10.56 -4.26
N TYR A 30 -2.89 11.47 -4.34
CA TYR A 30 -3.06 12.87 -4.01
C TYR A 30 -3.44 13.72 -5.21
N ALA A 31 -4.11 13.14 -6.19
CA ALA A 31 -4.59 13.88 -7.35
C ALA A 31 -5.69 14.87 -6.95
N ASP A 32 -5.53 16.12 -7.38
CA ASP A 32 -6.59 17.13 -7.35
C ASP A 32 -7.22 17.18 -8.73
N ILE A 33 -8.51 16.89 -8.81
CA ILE A 33 -9.27 16.85 -10.05
C ILE A 33 -10.34 17.94 -10.10
N GLU A 34 -10.31 18.90 -9.15
CA GLU A 34 -11.35 19.92 -9.03
C GLU A 34 -11.23 20.99 -10.10
N ARG A 35 -10.05 21.20 -10.68
CA ARG A 35 -9.79 22.25 -11.67
C ARG A 35 -9.40 21.66 -13.02
N GLY A 36 -10.19 22.02 -14.02
CA GLY A 36 -9.90 21.63 -15.40
C GLY A 36 -10.07 20.15 -15.67
N ARG A 37 -9.42 19.64 -16.71
CA ARG A 37 -9.55 18.27 -17.18
C ARG A 37 -8.32 17.41 -16.90
N ARG A 38 -7.28 17.98 -16.31
CA ARG A 38 -6.05 17.27 -15.98
C ARG A 38 -5.89 17.20 -14.48
N PRO A 39 -5.48 16.06 -13.92
CA PRO A 39 -5.20 15.98 -12.50
C PRO A 39 -3.96 16.80 -12.14
N SER A 40 -3.96 17.40 -10.96
CA SER A 40 -2.80 18.04 -10.37
C SER A 40 -2.28 17.18 -9.21
N PHE A 41 -0.97 17.02 -9.13
CA PHE A 41 -0.32 16.23 -8.07
C PHE A 41 0.53 17.11 -7.14
N ILE A 42 0.22 18.40 -7.10
CA ILE A 42 1.01 19.37 -6.33
C ILE A 42 1.01 19.08 -4.82
N GLU A 43 -0.05 18.43 -4.32
CA GLU A 43 -0.17 18.04 -2.91
C GLU A 43 0.61 16.79 -2.55
N ALA A 44 1.07 16.02 -3.53
CA ALA A 44 1.86 14.83 -3.26
C ALA A 44 3.22 15.21 -2.68
N ALA A 45 3.72 14.43 -1.74
CA ALA A 45 5.05 14.64 -1.17
C ALA A 45 6.11 14.52 -2.27
N ARG A 46 7.13 15.37 -2.19
CA ARG A 46 8.27 15.32 -3.11
C ARG A 46 9.10 14.05 -2.86
N PRO A 47 9.82 13.57 -3.89
CA PRO A 47 10.61 12.35 -3.75
C PRO A 47 11.59 12.36 -2.60
N GLU A 48 12.19 13.51 -2.28
CA GLU A 48 13.14 13.65 -1.17
C GLU A 48 12.54 13.29 0.19
N ILE A 49 11.22 13.41 0.33
CA ILE A 49 10.47 13.06 1.53
C ILE A 49 9.82 11.69 1.38
N ALA A 50 9.22 11.43 0.22
CA ALA A 50 8.42 10.24 -0.01
C ALA A 50 9.27 8.96 -0.06
N ILE A 51 10.43 8.99 -0.72
CA ILE A 51 11.28 7.82 -0.88
C ILE A 51 11.77 7.27 0.47
N PRO A 52 12.35 8.10 1.37
CA PRO A 52 12.76 7.59 2.68
C PRO A 52 11.63 6.98 3.50
N LEU A 53 10.43 7.56 3.43
CA LEU A 53 9.26 7.02 4.13
C LEU A 53 8.81 5.69 3.56
N TYR A 54 8.81 5.57 2.25
CA TYR A 54 8.49 4.32 1.56
C TYR A 54 9.49 3.22 1.93
N GLU A 55 10.77 3.51 1.89
CA GLU A 55 11.82 2.57 2.26
C GLU A 55 11.73 2.15 3.73
N ARG A 56 11.39 3.09 4.61
CA ARG A 56 11.18 2.81 6.02
C ARG A 56 10.00 1.87 6.26
N LEU A 57 8.91 2.05 5.53
CA LEU A 57 7.78 1.13 5.61
C LEU A 57 8.20 -0.29 5.21
N LEU A 58 8.92 -0.43 4.09
CA LEU A 58 9.42 -1.74 3.65
C LEU A 58 10.31 -2.39 4.70
N ALA A 59 11.24 -1.61 5.28
CA ALA A 59 12.15 -2.11 6.30
C ALA A 59 11.40 -2.58 7.54
N ARG A 60 10.39 -1.84 7.97
CA ARG A 60 9.57 -2.23 9.13
C ARG A 60 8.75 -3.47 8.91
N LEU A 61 8.19 -3.63 7.72
CA LEU A 61 7.44 -4.84 7.37
C LEU A 61 8.37 -6.07 7.35
N ARG A 62 9.56 -5.93 6.80
CA ARG A 62 10.56 -7.01 6.80
C ARG A 62 11.04 -7.34 8.21
N ALA A 63 11.27 -6.32 9.03
CA ALA A 63 11.67 -6.51 10.43
C ALA A 63 10.58 -7.21 11.25
N ALA A 64 9.32 -7.09 10.87
CA ALA A 64 8.22 -7.81 11.50
C ALA A 64 8.14 -9.28 11.07
N GLY A 65 9.04 -9.73 10.19
CA GLY A 65 9.10 -11.11 9.74
C GLY A 65 8.21 -11.45 8.56
N LEU A 66 7.61 -10.44 7.93
CA LEU A 66 6.74 -10.66 6.77
C LEU A 66 7.55 -10.83 5.49
N ARG A 67 7.01 -11.61 4.55
CA ARG A 67 7.53 -11.62 3.18
C ARG A 67 7.02 -10.39 2.46
N VAL A 68 7.93 -9.58 1.95
CA VAL A 68 7.61 -8.30 1.32
C VAL A 68 8.17 -8.27 -0.10
N ALA A 69 7.30 -7.99 -1.05
CA ALA A 69 7.69 -7.58 -2.39
C ALA A 69 7.29 -6.13 -2.59
N SER A 70 8.01 -5.43 -3.45
CA SER A 70 7.76 -4.01 -3.70
C SER A 70 7.93 -3.66 -5.16
N GLY A 71 7.22 -2.62 -5.59
CA GLY A 71 7.49 -1.96 -6.84
C GLY A 71 8.71 -1.02 -6.72
N GLU A 72 9.11 -0.44 -7.83
CA GLU A 72 10.13 0.59 -7.87
C GLU A 72 9.50 1.96 -7.77
N PHE A 73 9.96 2.77 -6.82
CA PHE A 73 9.38 4.09 -6.58
C PHE A 73 9.48 4.98 -7.81
N GLY A 74 8.35 5.55 -8.22
CA GLY A 74 8.28 6.48 -9.35
C GLY A 74 8.32 5.82 -10.73
N ALA A 75 8.47 4.52 -10.81
CA ALA A 75 8.47 3.83 -12.10
C ALA A 75 7.06 3.69 -12.68
N ASP A 76 7.00 3.54 -13.98
CA ASP A 76 5.78 3.13 -14.66
C ASP A 76 5.63 1.63 -14.48
N MET A 77 4.60 1.21 -13.75
CA MET A 77 4.42 -0.18 -13.35
C MET A 77 3.10 -0.73 -13.85
N GLN A 78 3.12 -2.00 -14.21
CA GLN A 78 1.90 -2.78 -14.40
C GLN A 78 1.75 -3.70 -13.19
N VAL A 79 0.58 -3.68 -12.58
CA VAL A 79 0.29 -4.51 -11.41
C VAL A 79 -0.79 -5.51 -11.80
N ASP A 80 -0.43 -6.80 -11.78
CA ASP A 80 -1.33 -7.88 -12.10
C ASP A 80 -1.73 -8.60 -10.81
N LEU A 81 -3.02 -8.68 -10.54
CA LEU A 81 -3.51 -9.27 -9.30
C LEU A 81 -4.92 -9.83 -9.47
N VAL A 82 -5.30 -10.71 -8.56
CA VAL A 82 -6.69 -11.12 -8.38
C VAL A 82 -7.19 -10.54 -7.07
N ASN A 83 -8.20 -9.67 -7.14
CA ASN A 83 -8.79 -9.06 -5.96
C ASN A 83 -9.87 -9.98 -5.41
N ASP A 84 -9.43 -10.91 -4.56
CA ASP A 84 -10.27 -11.95 -3.98
C ASP A 84 -10.91 -11.46 -2.69
N GLY A 85 -12.18 -11.60 -2.63
CA GLY A 85 -13.04 -11.05 -1.60
C GLY A 85 -14.08 -10.15 -2.23
N PRO A 86 -13.86 -8.90 -2.65
CA PRO A 86 -12.69 -8.13 -2.22
C PRO A 86 -12.86 -7.49 -0.85
N VAL A 87 -11.74 -7.17 -0.23
CA VAL A 87 -11.69 -6.36 1.00
C VAL A 87 -10.70 -5.23 0.80
N THR A 88 -11.16 -3.99 0.93
CA THR A 88 -10.33 -2.81 0.76
C THR A 88 -10.47 -1.89 1.95
N LEU A 89 -9.36 -1.47 2.51
CA LEU A 89 -9.31 -0.51 3.61
C LEU A 89 -8.45 0.68 3.21
N ILE A 90 -8.92 1.87 3.56
CA ILE A 90 -8.16 3.10 3.36
C ILE A 90 -7.69 3.56 4.74
N LEU A 91 -6.38 3.66 4.91
CA LEU A 91 -5.77 4.11 6.15
C LEU A 91 -5.08 5.45 5.88
N GLU A 92 -5.49 6.48 6.59
CA GLU A 92 -4.92 7.80 6.47
C GLU A 92 -4.44 8.30 7.82
N ARG A 93 -3.30 8.97 7.83
CA ARG A 93 -2.79 9.64 9.01
C ARG A 93 -2.01 10.88 8.62
N SER A 94 -2.33 11.98 9.25
CA SER A 94 -1.59 13.23 9.15
C SER A 94 -0.60 13.36 10.29
N ALA A 95 0.54 13.98 10.00
CA ALA A 95 1.54 14.28 11.01
C ALA A 95 1.08 15.41 11.95
#